data_5704218cc8952f36358601c6b032a7d6
#
_entry.id   5704218cc8952f36358601c6b032a7d6
#
_cell.length_a   1.000
_cell.length_b   1.000
_cell.length_c   1.000
_cell.angle_alpha   90.00
_cell.angle_beta   90.00
_cell.angle_gamma   90.00
#
_symmetry.space_group_name_H-M   'P 1'
#
loop_
_entity.id
_entity.type
_entity.pdbx_description
1 polymer ?
#
loop_
_entity_poly.entity_id
_entity_poly.type
_entity_poly.pdbx_seq_one_letter_code
_entity_poly.pdbx_strand_id
1 'polypeptide(L)'
;MNWIQAAILGAVEGLTEFLPVSSTGHLILAARAMGLSGAAVDAYEIVIQAGALLAVVWLYRGRVGELLQGAVRPHPRGRALLLKLTVAFLPAAALGFFTHHWIKEHLFGPRPVAAALLVGGIALIVIEAWRRKRGGAPRFASVDDFTVTAALVIGLAQCLSLWPGTSRALMTILAALLLGATPVAAAEFSFLLALPTLGAATLYDFLKNRDALLGPELGGPAVVVTGLAVAALVAWLAITSFLRYLTHRG
;
A
#
# COMPACT_ATOMS: atom_id res chain seq x y z
N MET A 1 15.07 -17.48 -9.55
CA MET A 1 15.32 -16.74 -8.29
C MET A 1 15.56 -17.74 -7.17
N ASN A 2 16.47 -17.45 -6.23
CA ASN A 2 16.72 -18.31 -5.07
C ASN A 2 15.99 -17.75 -3.82
N TRP A 3 15.96 -18.55 -2.75
CA TRP A 3 15.25 -18.21 -1.50
C TRP A 3 15.83 -16.99 -0.78
N ILE A 4 17.15 -16.72 -0.92
CA ILE A 4 17.79 -15.52 -0.34
C ILE A 4 17.30 -14.27 -1.07
N GLN A 5 17.28 -14.28 -2.39
CA GLN A 5 16.76 -13.18 -3.20
C GLN A 5 15.27 -12.92 -2.89
N ALA A 6 14.49 -14.00 -2.73
CA ALA A 6 13.09 -13.90 -2.33
C ALA A 6 12.92 -13.26 -0.95
N ALA A 7 13.75 -13.65 0.02
CA ALA A 7 13.73 -13.07 1.36
C ALA A 7 14.14 -11.59 1.36
N ILE A 8 15.14 -11.20 0.57
CA ILE A 8 15.55 -9.80 0.43
C ILE A 8 14.41 -8.96 -0.16
N LEU A 9 13.79 -9.40 -1.26
CA LEU A 9 12.64 -8.68 -1.84
C LEU A 9 11.45 -8.64 -0.88
N GLY A 10 11.17 -9.73 -0.18
CA GLY A 10 10.15 -9.75 0.87
C GLY A 10 10.45 -8.76 2.01
N ALA A 11 11.71 -8.63 2.42
CA ALA A 11 12.12 -7.67 3.44
C ALA A 11 11.97 -6.21 2.94
N VAL A 12 12.38 -5.93 1.71
CA VAL A 12 12.20 -4.61 1.07
C VAL A 12 10.72 -4.27 0.98
N GLU A 13 9.90 -5.20 0.51
CA GLU A 13 8.43 -5.03 0.42
C GLU A 13 7.83 -4.72 1.79
N GLY A 14 8.08 -5.59 2.77
CA GLY A 14 7.52 -5.44 4.12
C GLY A 14 7.94 -4.12 4.80
N LEU A 15 9.17 -3.68 4.58
CA LEU A 15 9.68 -2.43 5.14
C LEU A 15 9.04 -1.19 4.48
N THR A 16 8.80 -1.23 3.18
CA THR A 16 8.51 -0.01 2.40
C THR A 16 7.05 0.13 1.96
N GLU A 17 6.22 -0.93 2.00
CA GLU A 17 4.85 -0.87 1.49
C GLU A 17 3.94 0.07 2.30
N PHE A 18 4.06 0.04 3.61
CA PHE A 18 3.22 0.85 4.50
C PHE A 18 3.88 2.16 4.96
N LEU A 19 5.16 2.31 4.73
CA LEU A 19 5.85 3.59 4.90
C LEU A 19 5.66 4.45 3.63
N PRO A 20 5.61 5.78 3.77
CA PRO A 20 5.37 6.67 2.63
C PRO A 20 6.64 6.87 1.76
N VAL A 21 7.28 5.75 1.33
CA VAL A 21 8.58 5.75 0.62
C VAL A 21 8.59 4.99 -0.71
N SER A 22 7.45 4.41 -1.11
CA SER A 22 7.26 3.62 -2.34
C SER A 22 8.01 2.27 -2.38
N SER A 23 7.30 1.20 -2.09
CA SER A 23 7.80 -0.19 -2.22
C SER A 23 8.21 -0.52 -3.65
N THR A 24 7.39 -0.17 -4.64
CA THR A 24 7.68 -0.43 -6.06
C THR A 24 9.03 0.14 -6.50
N GLY A 25 9.36 1.37 -6.10
CA GLY A 25 10.64 1.98 -6.42
C GLY A 25 11.82 1.20 -5.82
N HIS A 26 11.70 0.78 -4.57
CA HIS A 26 12.73 0.03 -3.86
C HIS A 26 12.87 -1.41 -4.40
N LEU A 27 11.76 -2.08 -4.72
CA LEU A 27 11.77 -3.42 -5.31
C LEU A 27 12.46 -3.44 -6.67
N ILE A 28 12.13 -2.51 -7.57
CA ILE A 28 12.79 -2.38 -8.87
C ILE A 28 14.31 -2.20 -8.71
N LEU A 29 14.75 -1.39 -7.77
CA LEU A 29 16.18 -1.17 -7.50
C LEU A 29 16.84 -2.43 -6.92
N ALA A 30 16.21 -3.07 -5.94
CA ALA A 30 16.71 -4.28 -5.31
C ALA A 30 16.78 -5.47 -6.29
N ALA A 31 15.73 -5.69 -7.08
CA ALA A 31 15.71 -6.74 -8.10
C ALA A 31 16.83 -6.55 -9.13
N ARG A 32 16.99 -5.32 -9.64
CA ARG A 32 18.08 -5.00 -10.59
C ARG A 32 19.47 -5.18 -9.99
N ALA A 33 19.68 -4.75 -8.75
CA ALA A 33 20.97 -4.96 -8.05
C ALA A 33 21.31 -6.44 -7.89
N MET A 34 20.30 -7.31 -7.83
CA MET A 34 20.47 -8.77 -7.76
C MET A 34 20.47 -9.46 -9.15
N GLY A 35 20.44 -8.69 -10.26
CA GLY A 35 20.38 -9.24 -11.61
C GLY A 35 19.06 -9.91 -11.97
N LEU A 36 17.97 -9.60 -11.24
CA LEU A 36 16.64 -10.15 -11.49
C LEU A 36 15.84 -9.26 -12.45
N SER A 37 15.15 -9.89 -13.40
CA SER A 37 14.28 -9.21 -14.36
C SER A 37 13.33 -10.22 -15.03
N GLY A 38 12.28 -9.69 -15.65
CA GLY A 38 11.33 -10.47 -16.46
C GLY A 38 9.96 -10.59 -15.78
N ALA A 39 8.98 -11.03 -16.57
CA ALA A 39 7.57 -11.02 -16.19
C ALA A 39 7.25 -11.83 -14.90
N ALA A 40 7.99 -12.92 -14.65
CA ALA A 40 7.82 -13.71 -13.44
C ALA A 40 8.30 -12.95 -12.18
N VAL A 41 9.38 -12.16 -12.29
CA VAL A 41 9.87 -11.32 -11.20
C VAL A 41 8.91 -10.17 -10.95
N ASP A 42 8.42 -9.50 -11.99
CA ASP A 42 7.43 -8.43 -11.90
C ASP A 42 6.14 -8.91 -11.21
N ALA A 43 5.65 -10.10 -11.59
CA ALA A 43 4.49 -10.72 -10.95
C ALA A 43 4.76 -11.09 -9.48
N TYR A 44 5.96 -11.57 -9.19
CA TYR A 44 6.38 -11.87 -7.82
C TYR A 44 6.39 -10.63 -6.93
N GLU A 45 6.94 -9.50 -7.40
CA GLU A 45 6.95 -8.22 -6.68
C GLU A 45 5.53 -7.75 -6.30
N ILE A 46 4.53 -8.02 -7.16
CA ILE A 46 3.14 -7.70 -6.85
C ILE A 46 2.56 -8.71 -5.86
N VAL A 47 2.84 -9.99 -6.02
CA VAL A 47 2.23 -11.05 -5.18
C VAL A 47 2.75 -11.02 -3.75
N ILE A 48 4.02 -10.67 -3.51
CA ILE A 48 4.56 -10.58 -2.14
C ILE A 48 3.93 -9.46 -1.30
N GLN A 49 3.27 -8.48 -1.93
CA GLN A 49 2.46 -7.47 -1.22
C GLN A 49 1.35 -8.12 -0.38
N ALA A 50 0.84 -9.30 -0.79
CA ALA A 50 -0.11 -10.07 0.02
C ALA A 50 0.47 -10.45 1.38
N GLY A 51 1.78 -10.72 1.47
CA GLY A 51 2.47 -10.93 2.73
C GLY A 51 2.38 -9.71 3.65
N ALA A 52 2.68 -8.53 3.10
CA ALA A 52 2.57 -7.27 3.84
C ALA A 52 1.11 -6.98 4.27
N LEU A 53 0.11 -7.34 3.45
CA LEU A 53 -1.31 -7.25 3.83
C LEU A 53 -1.68 -8.16 5.00
N LEU A 54 -1.08 -9.35 5.13
CA LEU A 54 -1.32 -10.22 6.27
C LEU A 54 -0.92 -9.56 7.59
N ALA A 55 0.13 -8.73 7.60
CA ALA A 55 0.50 -7.95 8.77
C ALA A 55 -0.59 -6.94 9.15
N VAL A 56 -1.22 -6.27 8.18
CA VAL A 56 -2.36 -5.37 8.43
C VAL A 56 -3.55 -6.14 8.98
N VAL A 57 -3.91 -7.27 8.36
CA VAL A 57 -5.01 -8.12 8.85
C VAL A 57 -4.79 -8.54 10.30
N TRP A 58 -3.56 -8.90 10.67
CA TRP A 58 -3.21 -9.30 12.02
C TRP A 58 -3.27 -8.14 13.01
N LEU A 59 -2.64 -7.00 12.68
CA LEU A 59 -2.60 -5.82 13.54
C LEU A 59 -3.99 -5.21 13.74
N TYR A 60 -4.78 -5.18 12.69
CA TYR A 60 -6.13 -4.59 12.68
C TYR A 60 -7.24 -5.64 12.67
N ARG A 61 -6.98 -6.85 13.22
CA ARG A 61 -7.96 -7.97 13.22
C ARG A 61 -9.33 -7.61 13.78
N GLY A 62 -9.40 -6.68 14.75
CA GLY A 62 -10.66 -6.16 15.27
C GLY A 62 -11.43 -5.38 14.20
N ARG A 63 -10.77 -4.45 13.52
CA ARG A 63 -11.36 -3.66 12.42
C ARG A 63 -11.74 -4.54 11.23
N VAL A 64 -10.90 -5.51 10.89
CA VAL A 64 -11.19 -6.51 9.85
C VAL A 64 -12.42 -7.35 10.24
N GLY A 65 -12.52 -7.75 11.50
CA GLY A 65 -13.72 -8.43 12.03
C GLY A 65 -14.98 -7.58 11.91
N GLU A 66 -14.91 -6.27 12.24
CA GLU A 66 -16.02 -5.32 12.04
C GLU A 66 -16.42 -5.19 10.57
N LEU A 67 -15.44 -5.11 9.65
CA LEU A 67 -15.68 -5.08 8.20
C LEU A 67 -16.41 -6.32 7.72
N LEU A 68 -15.95 -7.51 8.11
CA LEU A 68 -16.58 -8.77 7.74
C LEU A 68 -18.01 -8.89 8.32
N GLN A 69 -18.21 -8.47 9.58
CA GLN A 69 -19.55 -8.41 10.17
C GLN A 69 -20.44 -7.42 9.44
N GLY A 70 -19.92 -6.24 9.08
CA GLY A 70 -20.65 -5.25 8.30
C GLY A 70 -21.08 -5.73 6.91
N ALA A 71 -20.30 -6.64 6.31
CA ALA A 71 -20.63 -7.21 5.01
C ALA A 71 -21.78 -8.23 5.08
N VAL A 72 -21.85 -9.06 6.16
CA VAL A 72 -22.79 -10.18 6.25
C VAL A 72 -23.96 -9.94 7.22
N ARG A 73 -23.84 -8.98 8.13
CA ARG A 73 -24.85 -8.69 9.17
C ARG A 73 -25.08 -7.20 9.32
N PRO A 74 -26.22 -6.76 9.94
CA PRO A 74 -26.42 -5.34 10.27
C PRO A 74 -25.50 -4.90 11.42
N HIS A 75 -24.28 -4.53 11.10
CA HIS A 75 -23.28 -3.97 12.02
C HIS A 75 -22.96 -2.52 11.61
N PRO A 76 -23.55 -1.50 12.26
CA PRO A 76 -23.47 -0.10 11.79
C PRO A 76 -22.06 0.41 11.59
N ARG A 77 -21.15 0.20 12.55
CA ARG A 77 -19.73 0.62 12.45
C ARG A 77 -19.01 -0.06 11.30
N GLY A 78 -19.15 -1.39 11.16
CA GLY A 78 -18.52 -2.16 10.09
C GLY A 78 -19.03 -1.74 8.71
N ARG A 79 -20.34 -1.50 8.56
CA ARG A 79 -20.95 -1.01 7.31
C ARG A 79 -20.46 0.39 6.95
N ALA A 80 -20.37 1.29 7.93
CA ALA A 80 -19.86 2.64 7.71
C ALA A 80 -18.38 2.61 7.25
N LEU A 81 -17.55 1.79 7.89
CA LEU A 81 -16.15 1.63 7.51
C LEU A 81 -16.03 0.97 6.12
N LEU A 82 -16.81 -0.08 5.85
CA LEU A 82 -16.84 -0.75 4.55
C LEU A 82 -17.20 0.22 3.44
N LEU A 83 -18.25 1.04 3.63
CA LEU A 83 -18.67 2.06 2.66
C LEU A 83 -17.53 3.06 2.39
N LYS A 84 -16.87 3.57 3.44
CA LYS A 84 -15.75 4.52 3.29
C LYS A 84 -14.59 3.91 2.50
N LEU A 85 -14.20 2.68 2.83
CA LEU A 85 -13.10 1.99 2.12
C LEU A 85 -13.47 1.67 0.68
N THR A 86 -14.72 1.26 0.42
CA THR A 86 -15.21 1.01 -0.95
C THR A 86 -15.21 2.30 -1.77
N VAL A 87 -15.73 3.40 -1.23
CA VAL A 87 -15.73 4.70 -1.92
C VAL A 87 -14.32 5.21 -2.19
N ALA A 88 -13.38 4.99 -1.27
CA ALA A 88 -11.98 5.37 -1.48
C ALA A 88 -11.24 4.43 -2.46
N PHE A 89 -11.64 3.17 -2.56
CA PHE A 89 -11.06 2.20 -3.48
C PHE A 89 -11.46 2.42 -4.93
N LEU A 90 -12.75 2.71 -5.17
CA LEU A 90 -13.35 2.73 -6.51
C LEU A 90 -12.66 3.66 -7.52
N PRO A 91 -12.27 4.92 -7.20
CA PRO A 91 -11.62 5.80 -8.18
C PRO A 91 -10.33 5.22 -8.75
N ALA A 92 -9.46 4.72 -7.87
CA ALA A 92 -8.18 4.14 -8.30
C ALA A 92 -8.36 2.80 -9.02
N ALA A 93 -9.32 1.98 -8.60
CA ALA A 93 -9.65 0.73 -9.28
C ALA A 93 -10.19 0.97 -10.69
N ALA A 94 -11.12 1.92 -10.85
CA ALA A 94 -11.67 2.28 -12.15
C ALA A 94 -10.59 2.85 -13.07
N LEU A 95 -9.85 3.86 -12.60
CA LEU A 95 -8.80 4.49 -13.41
C LEU A 95 -7.70 3.48 -13.76
N GLY A 96 -7.24 2.68 -12.80
CA GLY A 96 -6.21 1.66 -13.01
C GLY A 96 -6.65 0.61 -14.04
N PHE A 97 -7.91 0.18 -14.01
CA PHE A 97 -8.44 -0.78 -14.99
C PHE A 97 -8.35 -0.24 -16.43
N PHE A 98 -8.74 1.02 -16.65
CA PHE A 98 -8.72 1.62 -17.98
C PHE A 98 -7.34 2.08 -18.45
N THR A 99 -6.43 2.42 -17.52
CA THR A 99 -5.13 2.99 -17.86
C THR A 99 -3.96 2.02 -17.72
N HIS A 100 -4.20 0.79 -17.30
CA HIS A 100 -3.16 -0.21 -16.99
C HIS A 100 -2.11 -0.38 -18.11
N HIS A 101 -2.54 -0.56 -19.36
CA HIS A 101 -1.64 -0.71 -20.51
C HIS A 101 -0.77 0.53 -20.70
N TRP A 102 -1.39 1.70 -20.76
CA TRP A 102 -0.68 2.96 -20.98
C TRP A 102 0.34 3.26 -19.88
N ILE A 103 -0.03 3.02 -18.62
CA ILE A 103 0.87 3.19 -17.46
C ILE A 103 2.07 2.26 -17.58
N LYS A 104 1.83 0.99 -17.94
CA LYS A 104 2.88 -0.01 -18.03
C LYS A 104 3.89 0.31 -19.15
N GLU A 105 3.43 0.85 -20.28
CA GLU A 105 4.28 1.21 -21.42
C GLU A 105 5.09 2.49 -21.17
N HIS A 106 4.52 3.49 -20.50
CA HIS A 106 5.11 4.83 -20.45
C HIS A 106 5.74 5.20 -19.11
N LEU A 107 5.22 4.64 -17.99
CA LEU A 107 5.63 5.04 -16.65
C LEU A 107 6.47 3.98 -15.90
N PHE A 108 6.51 2.73 -16.40
CA PHE A 108 7.33 1.66 -15.83
C PHE A 108 8.78 1.75 -16.31
N GLY A 109 9.50 2.77 -15.87
CA GLY A 109 10.90 2.96 -16.20
C GLY A 109 11.68 3.63 -15.08
N PRO A 110 13.03 3.52 -15.06
CA PRO A 110 13.84 4.09 -13.98
C PRO A 110 13.66 5.59 -13.83
N ARG A 111 13.58 6.32 -14.94
CA ARG A 111 13.43 7.78 -14.95
C ARG A 111 12.07 8.25 -14.41
N PRO A 112 10.91 7.74 -14.92
CA PRO A 112 9.60 8.07 -14.36
C PRO A 112 9.48 7.72 -12.88
N VAL A 113 9.99 6.56 -12.46
CA VAL A 113 9.97 6.10 -11.06
C VAL A 113 10.82 7.01 -10.18
N ALA A 114 12.05 7.37 -10.59
CA ALA A 114 12.90 8.27 -9.85
C ALA A 114 12.28 9.68 -9.72
N ALA A 115 11.66 10.19 -10.80
CA ALA A 115 10.93 11.46 -10.78
C ALA A 115 9.76 11.42 -9.79
N ALA A 116 8.98 10.33 -9.78
CA ALA A 116 7.87 10.14 -8.87
C ALA A 116 8.32 10.09 -7.40
N LEU A 117 9.41 9.37 -7.11
CA LEU A 117 10.02 9.34 -5.77
C LEU A 117 10.47 10.72 -5.30
N LEU A 118 11.13 11.48 -6.18
CA LEU A 118 11.62 12.83 -5.87
C LEU A 118 10.46 13.79 -5.59
N VAL A 119 9.49 13.84 -6.49
CA VAL A 119 8.30 14.71 -6.36
C VAL A 119 7.49 14.32 -5.11
N GLY A 120 7.28 13.04 -4.88
CA GLY A 120 6.58 12.54 -3.69
C GLY A 120 7.30 12.89 -2.38
N GLY A 121 8.62 12.75 -2.34
CA GLY A 121 9.44 13.13 -1.19
C GLY A 121 9.40 14.63 -0.91
N ILE A 122 9.50 15.48 -1.93
CA ILE A 122 9.37 16.94 -1.80
C ILE A 122 7.97 17.29 -1.30
N ALA A 123 6.91 16.70 -1.88
CA ALA A 123 5.54 16.95 -1.47
C ALA A 123 5.32 16.60 0.02
N LEU A 124 5.88 15.47 0.49
CA LEU A 124 5.81 15.08 1.90
C LEU A 124 6.44 16.15 2.80
N ILE A 125 7.66 16.58 2.50
CA ILE A 125 8.39 17.57 3.29
C ILE A 125 7.62 18.91 3.35
N VAL A 126 7.15 19.38 2.19
CA VAL A 126 6.42 20.65 2.07
C VAL A 126 5.10 20.61 2.84
N ILE A 127 4.32 19.57 2.65
CA ILE A 127 3.01 19.41 3.31
C ILE A 127 3.18 19.28 4.82
N GLU A 128 4.16 18.48 5.28
CA GLU A 128 4.41 18.34 6.71
C GLU A 128 4.90 19.65 7.35
N ALA A 129 5.79 20.39 6.69
CA ALA A 129 6.24 21.71 7.15
C ALA A 129 5.10 22.72 7.21
N TRP A 130 4.21 22.71 6.22
CA TRP A 130 3.03 23.57 6.18
C TRP A 130 2.01 23.19 7.29
N ARG A 131 1.75 21.91 7.49
CA ARG A 131 0.85 21.40 8.53
C ARG A 131 1.31 21.82 9.93
N ARG A 132 2.62 21.67 10.21
CA ARG A 132 3.20 22.08 11.50
C ARG A 132 3.04 23.57 11.79
N LYS A 133 3.13 24.41 10.75
CA LYS A 133 2.93 25.87 10.88
C LYS A 133 1.48 26.27 11.12
N ARG A 134 0.54 25.52 10.56
CA ARG A 134 -0.88 25.88 10.58
C ARG A 134 -1.52 25.69 11.94
N GLY A 135 -1.06 24.73 12.73
CA GLY A 135 -1.65 24.39 14.03
C GLY A 135 -3.14 24.05 13.93
N GLY A 136 -3.79 23.86 15.05
CA GLY A 136 -5.23 23.63 15.13
C GLY A 136 -5.61 22.25 15.60
N ALA A 137 -6.83 22.12 16.13
CA ALA A 137 -7.37 20.81 16.52
C ALA A 137 -7.63 19.93 15.30
N PRO A 138 -7.30 18.64 15.38
CA PRO A 138 -7.56 17.73 14.29
C PRO A 138 -9.07 17.55 14.05
N ARG A 139 -9.47 17.50 12.79
CA ARG A 139 -10.85 17.25 12.40
C ARG A 139 -11.22 15.76 12.51
N PHE A 140 -10.27 14.88 12.24
CA PHE A 140 -10.42 13.42 12.27
C PHE A 140 -9.36 12.83 13.19
N ALA A 141 -9.76 12.44 14.40
CA ALA A 141 -8.87 11.85 15.40
C ALA A 141 -8.76 10.33 15.27
N SER A 142 -9.78 9.69 14.69
CA SER A 142 -9.86 8.25 14.45
C SER A 142 -10.39 7.92 13.05
N VAL A 143 -10.26 6.68 12.64
CA VAL A 143 -10.82 6.17 11.36
C VAL A 143 -12.35 6.31 11.31
N ASP A 144 -13.01 6.21 12.46
CA ASP A 144 -14.46 6.32 12.55
C ASP A 144 -14.98 7.72 12.22
N ASP A 145 -14.16 8.76 12.46
CA ASP A 145 -14.53 10.17 12.24
C ASP A 145 -14.56 10.56 10.75
N PHE A 146 -13.86 9.83 9.89
CA PHE A 146 -13.86 10.15 8.46
C PHE A 146 -15.26 10.13 7.86
N THR A 147 -15.59 11.17 7.11
CA THR A 147 -16.81 11.20 6.31
C THR A 147 -16.65 10.43 4.98
N VAL A 148 -17.75 10.06 4.36
CA VAL A 148 -17.73 9.45 3.01
C VAL A 148 -17.07 10.38 1.98
N THR A 149 -17.30 11.70 2.10
CA THR A 149 -16.67 12.71 1.24
C THR A 149 -15.16 12.73 1.44
N ALA A 150 -14.67 12.67 2.70
CA ALA A 150 -13.24 12.59 2.97
C ALA A 150 -12.63 11.31 2.39
N ALA A 151 -13.31 10.18 2.52
CA ALA A 151 -12.90 8.91 1.92
C ALA A 151 -12.79 9.00 0.39
N LEU A 152 -13.76 9.66 -0.28
CA LEU A 152 -13.70 9.90 -1.71
C LEU A 152 -12.49 10.75 -2.12
N VAL A 153 -12.22 11.83 -1.40
CA VAL A 153 -11.05 12.69 -1.67
C VAL A 153 -9.75 11.92 -1.51
N ILE A 154 -9.63 11.09 -0.46
CA ILE A 154 -8.46 10.20 -0.28
C ILE A 154 -8.35 9.20 -1.44
N GLY A 155 -9.47 8.65 -1.90
CA GLY A 155 -9.53 7.75 -3.06
C GLY A 155 -9.11 8.42 -4.38
N LEU A 156 -9.54 9.67 -4.60
CA LEU A 156 -9.08 10.44 -5.75
C LEU A 156 -7.58 10.74 -5.69
N ALA A 157 -7.06 11.09 -4.51
CA ALA A 157 -5.62 11.26 -4.32
C ALA A 157 -4.85 9.94 -4.53
N GLN A 158 -5.43 8.79 -4.16
CA GLN A 158 -4.87 7.48 -4.44
C GLN A 158 -4.65 7.23 -5.94
N CYS A 159 -5.43 7.83 -6.83
CA CYS A 159 -5.21 7.71 -8.28
C CYS A 159 -3.82 8.16 -8.71
N LEU A 160 -3.20 9.10 -8.00
CA LEU A 160 -1.82 9.53 -8.28
C LEU A 160 -0.81 8.39 -8.03
N SER A 161 -1.14 7.43 -7.19
CA SER A 161 -0.27 6.27 -6.91
C SER A 161 -0.25 5.23 -8.03
N LEU A 162 -1.09 5.38 -9.05
CA LEU A 162 -1.01 4.58 -10.27
C LEU A 162 0.27 4.89 -11.07
N TRP A 163 0.87 6.05 -10.85
CA TRP A 163 2.22 6.32 -11.35
C TRP A 163 3.24 5.58 -10.47
N PRO A 164 3.98 4.59 -11.03
CA PRO A 164 4.96 3.82 -10.28
C PRO A 164 6.01 4.73 -9.62
N GLY A 165 6.26 4.52 -8.35
CA GLY A 165 7.17 5.36 -7.57
C GLY A 165 6.49 6.38 -6.66
N THR A 166 5.21 6.74 -6.89
CA THR A 166 4.51 7.76 -6.07
C THR A 166 4.05 7.26 -4.69
N SER A 167 4.19 6.03 -4.34
CA SER A 167 3.72 5.44 -3.08
C SER A 167 2.23 5.65 -2.78
N ARG A 168 1.48 4.55 -2.78
CA ARG A 168 0.06 4.55 -2.41
C ARG A 168 -0.14 5.07 -0.97
N ALA A 169 0.68 4.59 -0.03
CA ALA A 169 0.62 5.03 1.36
C ALA A 169 0.88 6.54 1.48
N LEU A 170 1.85 7.08 0.74
CA LEU A 170 2.13 8.50 0.73
C LEU A 170 0.92 9.32 0.28
N MET A 171 0.32 8.98 -0.86
CA MET A 171 -0.80 9.75 -1.42
C MET A 171 -2.02 9.74 -0.50
N THR A 172 -2.37 8.59 0.05
CA THR A 172 -3.53 8.45 0.93
C THR A 172 -3.30 9.09 2.31
N ILE A 173 -2.10 8.98 2.88
CA ILE A 173 -1.75 9.63 4.15
C ILE A 173 -1.72 11.15 3.97
N LEU A 174 -1.06 11.67 2.92
CA LEU A 174 -1.02 13.11 2.68
C LEU A 174 -2.40 13.71 2.47
N ALA A 175 -3.26 13.05 1.69
CA ALA A 175 -4.64 13.50 1.50
C ALA A 175 -5.41 13.55 2.83
N ALA A 176 -5.30 12.52 3.66
CA ALA A 176 -5.93 12.49 4.96
C ALA A 176 -5.41 13.60 5.90
N LEU A 177 -4.10 13.84 5.92
CA LEU A 177 -3.48 14.92 6.70
C LEU A 177 -3.93 16.30 6.23
N LEU A 178 -4.05 16.53 4.92
CA LEU A 178 -4.56 17.79 4.35
C LEU A 178 -6.03 18.04 4.69
N LEU A 179 -6.82 16.98 4.86
CA LEU A 179 -8.20 17.05 5.33
C LEU A 179 -8.32 17.28 6.84
N GLY A 180 -7.20 17.30 7.58
CA GLY A 180 -7.15 17.57 9.01
C GLY A 180 -7.17 16.30 9.88
N ALA A 181 -6.75 15.16 9.37
CA ALA A 181 -6.61 13.96 10.18
C ALA A 181 -5.35 14.02 11.06
N THR A 182 -5.41 13.32 12.21
CA THR A 182 -4.19 13.02 12.95
C THR A 182 -3.29 12.10 12.14
N PRO A 183 -1.95 12.12 12.34
CA PRO A 183 -1.04 11.21 11.64
C PRO A 183 -1.39 9.74 11.84
N VAL A 184 -1.84 9.37 13.04
CA VAL A 184 -2.25 7.99 13.36
C VAL A 184 -3.52 7.61 12.60
N ALA A 185 -4.56 8.45 12.61
CA ALA A 185 -5.81 8.17 11.87
C ALA A 185 -5.58 8.11 10.35
N ALA A 186 -4.71 8.98 9.82
CA ALA A 186 -4.33 8.98 8.41
C ALA A 186 -3.63 7.67 8.00
N ALA A 187 -2.67 7.21 8.81
CA ALA A 187 -1.96 5.95 8.59
C ALA A 187 -2.92 4.74 8.70
N GLU A 188 -3.76 4.69 9.75
CA GLU A 188 -4.73 3.62 9.95
C GLU A 188 -5.70 3.50 8.77
N PHE A 189 -6.29 4.63 8.31
CA PHE A 189 -7.17 4.63 7.14
C PHE A 189 -6.46 4.14 5.88
N SER A 190 -5.22 4.62 5.64
CA SER A 190 -4.39 4.18 4.53
C SER A 190 -4.11 2.67 4.56
N PHE A 191 -3.78 2.12 5.73
CA PHE A 191 -3.50 0.69 5.89
C PHE A 191 -4.74 -0.17 5.67
N LEU A 192 -5.89 0.24 6.18
CA LEU A 192 -7.16 -0.46 5.93
C LEU A 192 -7.59 -0.37 4.46
N LEU A 193 -7.35 0.78 3.80
CA LEU A 193 -7.61 0.95 2.37
C LEU A 193 -6.70 0.06 1.49
N ALA A 194 -5.54 -0.34 1.99
CA ALA A 194 -4.68 -1.31 1.32
C ALA A 194 -5.37 -2.66 1.13
N LEU A 195 -6.25 -3.07 2.05
CA LEU A 195 -6.92 -4.37 1.97
C LEU A 195 -7.67 -4.58 0.64
N PRO A 196 -8.61 -3.71 0.24
CA PRO A 196 -9.22 -3.85 -1.07
C PRO A 196 -8.29 -3.52 -2.23
N THR A 197 -7.39 -2.53 -2.09
CA THR A 197 -6.55 -2.05 -3.20
C THR A 197 -5.48 -3.06 -3.58
N LEU A 198 -4.61 -3.44 -2.63
CA LEU A 198 -3.56 -4.42 -2.89
C LEU A 198 -4.12 -5.84 -2.95
N GLY A 199 -5.15 -6.15 -2.16
CA GLY A 199 -5.80 -7.46 -2.21
C GLY A 199 -6.36 -7.78 -3.59
N ALA A 200 -7.01 -6.82 -4.25
CA ALA A 200 -7.48 -6.98 -5.61
C ALA A 200 -6.32 -7.15 -6.61
N ALA A 201 -5.28 -6.32 -6.51
CA ALA A 201 -4.12 -6.36 -7.39
C ALA A 201 -3.36 -7.68 -7.25
N THR A 202 -3.01 -8.08 -6.03
CA THR A 202 -2.26 -9.32 -5.76
C THR A 202 -3.04 -10.56 -6.17
N LEU A 203 -4.35 -10.59 -5.95
CA LEU A 203 -5.20 -11.71 -6.38
C LEU A 203 -5.26 -11.81 -7.91
N TYR A 204 -5.45 -10.67 -8.59
CA TYR A 204 -5.47 -10.63 -10.05
C TYR A 204 -4.15 -11.11 -10.66
N ASP A 205 -3.02 -10.58 -10.19
CA ASP A 205 -1.70 -10.95 -10.71
C ASP A 205 -1.32 -12.40 -10.37
N PHE A 206 -1.69 -12.89 -9.19
CA PHE A 206 -1.50 -14.30 -8.84
C PHE A 206 -2.27 -15.22 -9.77
N LEU A 207 -3.56 -14.96 -9.99
CA LEU A 207 -4.38 -15.82 -10.88
C LEU A 207 -3.91 -15.78 -12.33
N LYS A 208 -3.46 -14.62 -12.80
CA LYS A 208 -2.98 -14.43 -14.17
C LYS A 208 -1.62 -15.08 -14.43
N ASN A 209 -0.72 -15.04 -13.45
CA ASN A 209 0.68 -15.43 -13.61
C ASN A 209 1.05 -16.67 -12.76
N ARG A 210 0.07 -17.43 -12.26
CA ARG A 210 0.28 -18.56 -11.34
C ARG A 210 1.30 -19.58 -11.84
N ASP A 211 1.29 -19.88 -13.15
CA ASP A 211 2.15 -20.90 -13.73
C ASP A 211 3.62 -20.42 -13.74
N ALA A 212 3.86 -19.13 -14.01
CA ALA A 212 5.19 -18.54 -13.93
C ALA A 212 5.66 -18.37 -12.46
N LEU A 213 4.75 -18.03 -11.54
CA LEU A 213 5.06 -17.86 -10.13
C LEU A 213 5.39 -19.18 -9.41
N LEU A 214 4.67 -20.23 -9.75
CA LEU A 214 4.83 -21.57 -9.14
C LEU A 214 5.76 -22.48 -9.95
N GLY A 215 6.15 -22.04 -11.14
CA GLY A 215 7.02 -22.77 -12.06
C GLY A 215 8.51 -22.73 -11.66
N PRO A 216 9.32 -23.56 -12.31
CA PRO A 216 10.76 -23.64 -12.05
C PRO A 216 11.52 -22.36 -12.43
N GLU A 217 10.98 -21.54 -13.33
CA GLU A 217 11.58 -20.28 -13.76
C GLU A 217 11.80 -19.30 -12.60
N LEU A 218 10.84 -19.21 -11.69
CA LEU A 218 10.96 -18.38 -10.49
C LEU A 218 11.69 -19.09 -9.35
N GLY A 219 11.81 -20.42 -9.37
CA GLY A 219 12.38 -21.25 -8.33
C GLY A 219 11.34 -22.00 -7.50
N GLY A 220 10.08 -22.04 -7.97
CA GLY A 220 8.99 -22.83 -7.41
C GLY A 220 8.25 -22.19 -6.21
N PRO A 221 7.26 -22.90 -5.65
CA PRO A 221 6.37 -22.37 -4.61
C PRO A 221 7.09 -21.94 -3.34
N ALA A 222 8.20 -22.60 -2.99
CA ALA A 222 8.98 -22.27 -1.79
C ALA A 222 9.53 -20.83 -1.82
N VAL A 223 9.89 -20.35 -3.00
CA VAL A 223 10.39 -18.98 -3.21
C VAL A 223 9.26 -17.97 -2.93
N VAL A 224 8.05 -18.23 -3.44
CA VAL A 224 6.88 -17.36 -3.20
C VAL A 224 6.52 -17.34 -1.73
N VAL A 225 6.44 -18.51 -1.08
CA VAL A 225 6.14 -18.62 0.35
C VAL A 225 7.18 -17.90 1.22
N THR A 226 8.46 -18.02 0.86
CA THR A 226 9.55 -17.31 1.57
C THR A 226 9.35 -15.79 1.50
N GLY A 227 9.10 -15.24 0.31
CA GLY A 227 8.86 -13.81 0.16
C GLY A 227 7.63 -13.32 0.92
N LEU A 228 6.52 -14.04 0.82
CA LEU A 228 5.28 -13.72 1.57
C LEU A 228 5.50 -13.72 3.09
N ALA A 229 6.17 -14.75 3.61
CA ALA A 229 6.43 -14.87 5.05
C ALA A 229 7.35 -13.76 5.57
N VAL A 230 8.42 -13.46 4.83
CA VAL A 230 9.36 -12.39 5.20
C VAL A 230 8.68 -11.03 5.08
N ALA A 231 7.91 -10.78 3.98
CA ALA A 231 7.16 -9.54 3.81
C ALA A 231 6.16 -9.34 4.97
N ALA A 232 5.44 -10.39 5.39
CA ALA A 232 4.51 -10.31 6.52
C ALA A 232 5.21 -9.95 7.84
N LEU A 233 6.32 -10.63 8.15
CA LEU A 233 7.08 -10.37 9.38
C LEU A 233 7.66 -8.96 9.41
N VAL A 234 8.32 -8.55 8.32
CA VAL A 234 8.96 -7.24 8.24
C VAL A 234 7.91 -6.12 8.20
N ALA A 235 6.79 -6.30 7.50
CA ALA A 235 5.69 -5.35 7.51
C ALA A 235 5.08 -5.18 8.90
N TRP A 236 4.91 -6.27 9.65
CA TRP A 236 4.43 -6.20 11.03
C TRP A 236 5.36 -5.36 11.91
N LEU A 237 6.68 -5.54 11.81
CA LEU A 237 7.68 -4.74 12.53
C LEU A 237 7.66 -3.28 12.07
N ALA A 238 7.61 -3.04 10.76
CA ALA A 238 7.62 -1.70 10.17
C ALA A 238 6.38 -0.89 10.59
N ILE A 239 5.18 -1.47 10.45
CA ILE A 239 3.92 -0.82 10.84
C ILE A 239 3.90 -0.50 12.34
N THR A 240 4.28 -1.47 13.18
CA THR A 240 4.30 -1.29 14.63
C THR A 240 5.25 -0.18 15.04
N SER A 241 6.44 -0.14 14.46
CA SER A 241 7.45 0.88 14.71
C SER A 241 7.00 2.26 14.22
N PHE A 242 6.40 2.31 13.03
CA PHE A 242 5.89 3.55 12.45
C PHE A 242 4.74 4.14 13.27
N LEU A 243 3.78 3.33 13.70
CA LEU A 243 2.69 3.77 14.56
C LEU A 243 3.20 4.28 15.91
N ARG A 244 4.16 3.60 16.53
CA ARG A 244 4.82 4.09 17.75
C ARG A 244 5.50 5.45 17.54
N TYR A 245 6.19 5.62 16.41
CA TYR A 245 6.80 6.90 16.08
C TYR A 245 5.73 8.01 15.92
N LEU A 246 4.64 7.75 15.22
CA LEU A 246 3.56 8.70 15.00
C LEU A 246 2.85 9.09 16.30
N THR A 247 2.67 8.16 17.24
CA THR A 247 2.04 8.45 18.55
C THR A 247 2.92 9.29 19.48
N HIS A 248 4.25 9.24 19.32
CA HIS A 248 5.17 9.99 20.20
C HIS A 248 5.55 11.36 19.62
N ARG A 249 5.45 11.56 18.33
CA ARG A 249 5.91 12.77 17.64
C ARG A 249 4.88 13.42 16.70
N GLY A 250 3.68 12.84 16.60
CA GLY A 250 2.58 13.30 15.74
C GLY A 250 1.69 14.39 16.37
#